data_d4c29586e14d7047711bce72e2a254c8
#
_entry.id   d4c29586e14d7047711bce72e2a254c8
#
_cell.length_a   1.000
_cell.length_b   1.000
_cell.length_c   1.000
_cell.angle_alpha   90.00
_cell.angle_beta   90.00
_cell.angle_gamma   90.00
#
_symmetry.space_group_name_H-M   'P 1'
#
loop_
_entity.id
_entity.type
_entity.pdbx_description
1 polymer ?
#
loop_
_entity_poly.entity_id
_entity_poly.type
_entity_poly.pdbx_seq_one_letter_code
_entity_poly.pdbx_strand_id
1 'polypeptide(L)'
;MIDLRQGDCLEVMKDIPDKSIDCIVTSPPYWKGFEYEAYFNSYKQYIDWCELWLKECKRILKPNGTLWLNVINDSEITIRAFELMELATRKIMFKLHDTVIWYRYNQQPANTNRQLTNQCEYVFMLRHTSAGVELDKSSAYNKNPQMFKTKNVGNVWEIPFNSGKKKIEGFGRKETKSKWGHSGFPEELPETCILLSTKEGDVVLDMFMGSGTTGVSAVRNNRNFIGIELDEKYFEIAKNRIESGE
;
A
#
# COMPACT_ATOMS: atom_id res chain seq x y z
N MET A 1 -5.19 12.83 14.58
CA MET A 1 -4.71 13.86 13.63
C MET A 1 -4.81 13.31 12.23
N ILE A 2 -5.36 14.10 11.29
CA ILE A 2 -5.38 13.82 9.85
C ILE A 2 -4.59 14.92 9.18
N ASP A 3 -3.59 14.59 8.38
CA ASP A 3 -2.73 15.51 7.63
C ASP A 3 -2.68 15.05 6.17
N LEU A 4 -3.38 15.74 5.29
CA LEU A 4 -3.48 15.40 3.87
C LEU A 4 -2.76 16.47 3.06
N ARG A 5 -1.83 16.05 2.20
CA ARG A 5 -0.97 16.94 1.43
C ARG A 5 -1.04 16.60 -0.05
N GLN A 6 -1.44 17.56 -0.86
CA GLN A 6 -1.38 17.42 -2.31
C GLN A 6 0.01 17.78 -2.81
N GLY A 7 0.61 16.91 -3.62
CA GLY A 7 1.90 17.17 -4.25
C GLY A 7 2.72 15.92 -4.55
N ASP A 8 3.91 16.16 -5.10
CA ASP A 8 4.89 15.10 -5.34
C ASP A 8 5.41 14.53 -4.01
N CYS A 9 5.40 13.21 -3.87
CA CYS A 9 5.78 12.54 -2.63
C CYS A 9 7.22 12.86 -2.20
N LEU A 10 8.16 13.01 -3.14
CA LEU A 10 9.55 13.32 -2.84
C LEU A 10 9.72 14.76 -2.30
N GLU A 11 8.91 15.69 -2.78
CA GLU A 11 8.95 17.06 -2.26
C GLU A 11 8.26 17.15 -0.90
N VAL A 12 7.06 16.58 -0.79
CA VAL A 12 6.25 16.66 0.43
C VAL A 12 6.89 15.90 1.61
N MET A 13 7.51 14.75 1.35
CA MET A 13 8.17 13.98 2.42
C MET A 13 9.36 14.70 3.04
N LYS A 14 10.00 15.68 2.36
CA LYS A 14 11.08 16.49 2.95
C LYS A 14 10.68 17.22 4.23
N ASP A 15 9.39 17.59 4.33
CA ASP A 15 8.84 18.30 5.49
C ASP A 15 8.39 17.34 6.62
N ILE A 16 8.49 16.02 6.42
CA ILE A 16 8.21 15.03 7.46
C ILE A 16 9.48 14.81 8.28
N PRO A 17 9.42 14.98 9.62
CA PRO A 17 10.60 14.81 10.46
C PRO A 17 11.17 13.39 10.42
N ASP A 18 12.47 13.26 10.58
CA ASP A 18 13.14 11.98 10.72
C ASP A 18 12.53 11.17 11.86
N LYS A 19 12.39 9.86 11.65
CA LYS A 19 11.96 8.90 12.68
C LYS A 19 10.65 9.30 13.38
N SER A 20 9.69 9.84 12.62
CA SER A 20 8.40 10.31 13.14
C SER A 20 7.24 9.36 12.82
N ILE A 21 7.39 8.46 11.83
CA ILE A 21 6.34 7.57 11.32
C ILE A 21 6.46 6.18 11.95
N ASP A 22 5.34 5.64 12.44
CA ASP A 22 5.28 4.29 13.02
C ASP A 22 5.08 3.22 11.95
N CYS A 23 4.22 3.50 10.97
CA CYS A 23 3.87 2.55 9.93
C CYS A 23 3.67 3.25 8.58
N ILE A 24 4.22 2.68 7.53
CA ILE A 24 3.91 3.07 6.15
C ILE A 24 3.17 1.90 5.51
N VAL A 25 2.01 2.17 4.91
CA VAL A 25 1.25 1.19 4.12
C VAL A 25 0.96 1.79 2.77
N THR A 26 1.50 1.23 1.70
CA THR A 26 1.41 1.86 0.39
C THR A 26 1.50 0.88 -0.78
N SER A 27 1.04 1.33 -1.95
CA SER A 27 1.14 0.64 -3.23
C SER A 27 1.65 1.64 -4.27
N PRO A 28 2.92 1.56 -4.68
CA PRO A 28 3.51 2.54 -5.59
C PRO A 28 3.00 2.37 -7.02
N PRO A 29 3.17 3.37 -7.90
CA PRO A 29 3.07 3.18 -9.34
C PRO A 29 3.95 2.03 -9.83
N TYR A 30 3.48 1.26 -10.85
CA TYR A 30 4.10 -0.01 -11.23
C TYR A 30 4.84 -0.01 -12.57
N TRP A 31 4.98 1.14 -13.22
CA TRP A 31 5.57 1.23 -14.57
C TRP A 31 4.81 0.34 -15.59
N LYS A 32 3.49 0.53 -15.69
CA LYS A 32 2.61 -0.17 -16.65
C LYS A 32 2.32 0.63 -17.92
N GLY A 33 2.87 1.82 -18.03
CA GLY A 33 2.57 2.76 -19.12
C GLY A 33 1.26 3.51 -18.90
N PHE A 34 0.86 3.68 -17.65
CA PHE A 34 -0.26 4.56 -17.32
C PHE A 34 0.13 6.02 -17.54
N GLU A 35 -0.85 6.87 -17.78
CA GLU A 35 -0.65 8.28 -18.09
C GLU A 35 0.08 9.03 -16.95
N TYR A 36 -0.20 8.67 -15.69
CA TYR A 36 0.50 9.21 -14.50
C TYR A 36 1.95 8.72 -14.35
N GLU A 37 2.38 7.78 -15.17
CA GLU A 37 3.77 7.29 -15.25
C GLU A 37 4.52 7.91 -16.45
N ALA A 38 3.89 8.84 -17.18
CA ALA A 38 4.41 9.39 -18.43
C ALA A 38 5.69 10.24 -18.26
N TYR A 39 6.07 10.62 -17.02
CA TYR A 39 7.34 11.30 -16.78
C TYR A 39 8.55 10.37 -16.72
N PHE A 40 8.34 9.06 -16.68
CA PHE A 40 9.45 8.12 -16.80
C PHE A 40 9.69 7.78 -18.27
N ASN A 41 10.83 8.21 -18.80
CA ASN A 41 11.22 7.90 -20.18
C ASN A 41 11.89 6.51 -20.31
N SER A 42 12.24 5.87 -19.19
CA SER A 42 12.86 4.55 -19.17
C SER A 42 12.63 3.84 -17.85
N TYR A 43 12.72 2.51 -17.88
CA TYR A 43 12.65 1.67 -16.68
C TYR A 43 13.73 2.05 -15.65
N LYS A 44 14.91 2.42 -16.12
CA LYS A 44 15.98 2.88 -15.23
C LYS A 44 15.56 4.12 -14.44
N GLN A 45 14.95 5.11 -15.08
CA GLN A 45 14.46 6.30 -14.36
C GLN A 45 13.39 5.95 -13.32
N TYR A 46 12.50 5.01 -13.62
CA TYR A 46 11.53 4.51 -12.66
C TYR A 46 12.21 3.87 -11.43
N ILE A 47 13.22 3.01 -11.63
CA ILE A 47 13.97 2.39 -10.52
C ILE A 47 14.76 3.43 -9.73
N ASP A 48 15.41 4.39 -10.41
CA ASP A 48 16.13 5.49 -9.74
C ASP A 48 15.16 6.33 -8.86
N TRP A 49 13.95 6.59 -9.35
CA TRP A 49 12.88 7.24 -8.58
C TRP A 49 12.40 6.39 -7.40
N CYS A 50 12.25 5.07 -7.60
CA CYS A 50 11.92 4.16 -6.50
C CYS A 50 12.96 4.19 -5.38
N GLU A 51 14.23 4.31 -5.74
CA GLU A 51 15.31 4.46 -4.76
C GLU A 51 15.14 5.72 -3.90
N LEU A 52 14.73 6.83 -4.51
CA LEU A 52 14.59 8.10 -3.79
C LEU A 52 13.47 8.04 -2.74
N TRP A 53 12.26 7.60 -3.11
CA TRP A 53 11.20 7.53 -2.11
C TRP A 53 11.42 6.43 -1.06
N LEU A 54 12.10 5.32 -1.40
CA LEU A 54 12.49 4.32 -0.41
C LEU A 54 13.50 4.88 0.60
N LYS A 55 14.44 5.74 0.17
CA LYS A 55 15.36 6.45 1.09
C LYS A 55 14.59 7.36 2.04
N GLU A 56 13.62 8.12 1.53
CA GLU A 56 12.78 8.96 2.36
C GLU A 56 11.94 8.13 3.34
N CYS A 57 11.32 7.03 2.91
CA CYS A 57 10.66 6.09 3.82
C CYS A 57 11.61 5.64 4.94
N LYS A 58 12.85 5.31 4.59
CA LYS A 58 13.86 4.89 5.57
C LYS A 58 14.23 6.00 6.55
N ARG A 59 14.30 7.24 6.10
CA ARG A 59 14.62 8.40 6.93
C ARG A 59 13.53 8.72 7.95
N ILE A 60 12.27 8.76 7.47
CA ILE A 60 11.12 9.18 8.29
C ILE A 60 10.58 8.08 9.21
N LEU A 61 10.83 6.81 8.89
CA LEU A 61 10.33 5.68 9.67
C LEU A 61 11.09 5.54 10.99
N LYS A 62 10.37 5.35 12.10
CA LYS A 62 10.96 5.08 13.41
C LYS A 62 11.81 3.80 13.38
N PRO A 63 12.81 3.63 14.30
CA PRO A 63 13.65 2.44 14.35
C PRO A 63 12.88 1.11 14.49
N ASN A 64 11.74 1.14 15.16
CA ASN A 64 10.81 0.01 15.32
C ASN A 64 9.63 0.05 14.33
N GLY A 65 9.63 1.01 13.41
CA GLY A 65 8.57 1.17 12.42
C GLY A 65 8.61 0.14 11.30
N THR A 66 7.49 0.03 10.60
CA THR A 66 7.27 -0.94 9.52
C THR A 66 6.86 -0.26 8.23
N LEU A 67 7.34 -0.80 7.10
CA LEU A 67 6.86 -0.47 5.76
C LEU A 67 6.17 -1.71 5.17
N TRP A 68 4.87 -1.57 4.90
CA TRP A 68 4.07 -2.56 4.18
C TRP A 68 3.92 -2.11 2.74
N LEU A 69 4.51 -2.85 1.84
CA LEU A 69 4.57 -2.54 0.42
C LEU A 69 3.76 -3.55 -0.38
N ASN A 70 2.57 -3.15 -0.82
CA ASN A 70 1.78 -3.97 -1.74
C ASN A 70 2.30 -3.81 -3.15
N VAL A 71 2.57 -4.93 -3.81
CA VAL A 71 3.04 -4.97 -5.20
C VAL A 71 2.25 -6.03 -5.97
N ILE A 72 1.72 -5.60 -7.10
CA ILE A 72 0.95 -6.49 -7.97
C ILE A 72 1.84 -7.62 -8.51
N ASN A 73 1.27 -8.82 -8.55
CA ASN A 73 1.84 -9.95 -9.28
C ASN A 73 1.21 -9.99 -10.69
N ASP A 74 1.98 -9.60 -11.69
CA ASP A 74 1.58 -9.61 -13.08
C ASP A 74 2.73 -10.20 -13.91
N SER A 75 2.44 -10.99 -14.93
CA SER A 75 3.46 -11.69 -15.72
C SER A 75 4.55 -10.78 -16.29
N GLU A 76 4.24 -9.52 -16.54
CA GLU A 76 5.21 -8.51 -17.00
C GLU A 76 5.90 -7.77 -15.85
N ILE A 77 5.31 -7.77 -14.63
CA ILE A 77 5.71 -6.91 -13.51
C ILE A 77 6.30 -7.72 -12.34
N THR A 78 6.10 -9.04 -12.31
CA THR A 78 6.56 -9.87 -11.18
C THR A 78 8.06 -9.69 -10.91
N ILE A 79 8.89 -9.59 -11.96
CA ILE A 79 10.32 -9.34 -11.81
C ILE A 79 10.55 -7.99 -11.12
N ARG A 80 9.77 -6.96 -11.43
CA ARG A 80 9.88 -5.63 -10.84
C ARG A 80 9.60 -5.62 -9.34
N ALA A 81 8.67 -6.44 -8.86
CA ALA A 81 8.43 -6.61 -7.42
C ALA A 81 9.69 -7.13 -6.70
N PHE A 82 10.38 -8.09 -7.28
CA PHE A 82 11.62 -8.63 -6.72
C PHE A 82 12.79 -7.65 -6.84
N GLU A 83 12.91 -6.90 -7.94
CA GLU A 83 13.90 -5.83 -8.09
C GLU A 83 13.67 -4.72 -7.07
N LEU A 84 12.42 -4.33 -6.82
CA LEU A 84 12.08 -3.35 -5.79
C LEU A 84 12.45 -3.87 -4.39
N MET A 85 12.24 -5.17 -4.12
CA MET A 85 12.68 -5.80 -2.88
C MET A 85 14.20 -5.85 -2.76
N GLU A 86 14.91 -6.16 -3.82
CA GLU A 86 16.37 -6.12 -3.84
C GLU A 86 16.89 -4.70 -3.56
N LEU A 87 16.30 -3.69 -4.21
CA LEU A 87 16.61 -2.29 -3.97
C LEU A 87 16.37 -1.91 -2.51
N ALA A 88 15.19 -2.22 -1.97
CA ALA A 88 14.84 -1.91 -0.59
C ALA A 88 15.76 -2.59 0.44
N THR A 89 16.12 -3.85 0.22
CA THR A 89 16.87 -4.63 1.21
C THR A 89 18.38 -4.52 1.06
N ARG A 90 18.92 -4.50 -0.16
CA ARG A 90 20.37 -4.48 -0.40
C ARG A 90 20.94 -3.05 -0.47
N LYS A 91 20.19 -2.12 -1.06
CA LYS A 91 20.68 -0.75 -1.24
C LYS A 91 20.20 0.21 -0.15
N ILE A 92 18.92 0.16 0.21
CA ILE A 92 18.33 1.01 1.26
C ILE A 92 18.49 0.41 2.66
N MET A 93 18.86 -0.86 2.74
CA MET A 93 19.13 -1.57 4.00
C MET A 93 17.90 -1.75 4.91
N PHE A 94 16.71 -1.83 4.33
CA PHE A 94 15.57 -2.39 5.05
C PHE A 94 15.80 -3.87 5.35
N LYS A 95 15.14 -4.40 6.35
CA LYS A 95 15.11 -5.84 6.65
C LYS A 95 13.76 -6.41 6.28
N LEU A 96 13.75 -7.35 5.34
CA LEU A 96 12.53 -8.11 5.05
C LEU A 96 12.14 -8.90 6.30
N HIS A 97 10.93 -8.66 6.81
CA HIS A 97 10.38 -9.39 7.95
C HIS A 97 9.53 -10.57 7.48
N ASP A 98 8.57 -10.30 6.58
CA ASP A 98 7.70 -11.32 6.03
C ASP A 98 7.29 -10.98 4.60
N THR A 99 6.82 -12.00 3.88
CA THR A 99 6.19 -11.86 2.57
C THR A 99 4.79 -12.42 2.66
N VAL A 100 3.80 -11.55 2.62
CA VAL A 100 2.40 -11.92 2.64
C VAL A 100 1.90 -12.12 1.23
N ILE A 101 1.14 -13.18 1.03
CA ILE A 101 0.40 -13.44 -0.20
C ILE A 101 -1.05 -12.99 0.02
N TRP A 102 -1.44 -11.93 -0.65
CA TRP A 102 -2.85 -11.58 -0.75
C TRP A 102 -3.51 -12.46 -1.81
N TYR A 103 -4.30 -13.44 -1.37
CA TYR A 103 -5.03 -14.37 -2.24
C TYR A 103 -6.42 -13.81 -2.57
N ARG A 104 -6.66 -13.58 -3.87
CA ARG A 104 -7.91 -13.03 -4.45
C ARG A 104 -8.77 -14.15 -4.99
N TYR A 105 -9.47 -14.86 -4.13
CA TYR A 105 -10.23 -16.09 -4.48
C TYR A 105 -11.37 -15.86 -5.48
N ASN A 106 -11.85 -14.63 -5.64
CA ASN A 106 -12.94 -14.27 -6.56
C ASN A 106 -12.46 -13.65 -7.89
N GLN A 107 -11.16 -13.78 -8.20
CA GLN A 107 -10.60 -13.27 -9.45
C GLN A 107 -11.19 -14.01 -10.64
N GLN A 108 -11.58 -13.24 -11.70
CA GLN A 108 -12.07 -13.82 -12.93
C GLN A 108 -10.99 -14.68 -13.61
N PRO A 109 -11.36 -15.84 -14.18
CA PRO A 109 -10.42 -16.69 -14.92
C PRO A 109 -9.72 -15.93 -16.04
N ALA A 110 -8.49 -16.30 -16.34
CA ALA A 110 -7.76 -15.79 -17.49
C ALA A 110 -8.49 -16.20 -18.80
N ASN A 111 -8.66 -15.24 -19.72
CA ASN A 111 -9.33 -15.47 -21.00
C ASN A 111 -8.44 -16.22 -22.02
N THR A 112 -7.45 -16.98 -21.55
CA THR A 112 -6.49 -17.67 -22.40
C THR A 112 -6.00 -18.95 -21.74
N ASN A 113 -5.73 -19.97 -22.54
CA ASN A 113 -5.11 -21.21 -22.08
C ASN A 113 -3.58 -21.12 -21.99
N ARG A 114 -2.99 -19.93 -22.25
CA ARG A 114 -1.54 -19.72 -22.23
C ARG A 114 -1.01 -19.14 -20.92
N GLN A 115 -1.90 -18.71 -20.01
CA GLN A 115 -1.54 -18.09 -18.75
C GLN A 115 -2.41 -18.65 -17.64
N LEU A 116 -1.81 -18.75 -16.45
CA LEU A 116 -2.58 -19.02 -15.24
C LEU A 116 -3.39 -17.78 -14.83
N THR A 117 -4.52 -18.01 -14.19
CA THR A 117 -5.29 -16.93 -13.57
C THR A 117 -4.46 -16.29 -12.46
N ASN A 118 -4.23 -14.99 -12.56
CA ASN A 118 -3.49 -14.26 -11.54
C ASN A 118 -4.38 -14.02 -10.31
N GLN A 119 -4.20 -14.83 -9.27
CA GLN A 119 -5.01 -14.81 -8.06
C GLN A 119 -4.29 -14.26 -6.83
N CYS A 120 -3.08 -13.73 -6.97
CA CYS A 120 -2.36 -13.21 -5.81
C CYS A 120 -1.62 -11.91 -6.11
N GLU A 121 -1.40 -11.15 -5.03
CA GLU A 121 -0.44 -10.04 -4.97
C GLU A 121 0.50 -10.25 -3.79
N TYR A 122 1.64 -9.58 -3.82
CA TYR A 122 2.61 -9.60 -2.73
C TYR A 122 2.40 -8.38 -1.83
N VAL A 123 2.47 -8.61 -0.51
CA VAL A 123 2.58 -7.54 0.48
C VAL A 123 3.83 -7.80 1.29
N PHE A 124 4.87 -7.01 1.02
CA PHE A 124 6.15 -7.16 1.71
C PHE A 124 6.14 -6.34 3.00
N MET A 125 6.40 -7.01 4.12
CA MET A 125 6.64 -6.36 5.39
C MET A 125 8.13 -6.10 5.57
N LEU A 126 8.52 -4.85 5.54
CA LEU A 126 9.89 -4.39 5.74
C LEU A 126 10.02 -3.69 7.09
N ARG A 127 11.17 -3.88 7.75
CA ARG A 127 11.51 -3.21 9.02
C ARG A 127 12.66 -2.24 8.83
N HIS A 128 12.62 -1.17 9.60
CA HIS A 128 13.70 -0.18 9.58
C HIS A 128 15.04 -0.78 10.02
N THR A 129 15.05 -1.56 11.11
CA THR A 129 16.26 -2.20 11.67
C THR A 129 16.06 -3.69 11.89
N SER A 130 17.11 -4.37 12.37
CA SER A 130 17.02 -5.77 12.82
C SER A 130 16.38 -5.93 14.20
N ALA A 131 16.06 -4.83 14.92
CA ALA A 131 15.28 -4.90 16.16
C ALA A 131 13.94 -5.59 15.91
N GLY A 132 13.50 -6.40 16.84
CA GLY A 132 12.22 -7.12 16.72
C GLY A 132 11.05 -6.16 16.64
N VAL A 133 10.08 -6.48 15.79
CA VAL A 133 8.78 -5.84 15.78
C VAL A 133 7.80 -6.87 16.35
N GLU A 134 7.11 -6.51 17.42
CA GLU A 134 6.01 -7.33 17.93
C GLU A 134 4.77 -7.06 17.07
N LEU A 135 4.13 -8.14 16.60
CA LEU A 135 2.92 -8.06 15.82
C LEU A 135 1.70 -8.34 16.68
N ASP A 136 0.73 -7.43 16.68
CA ASP A 136 -0.56 -7.66 17.34
C ASP A 136 -1.48 -8.52 16.46
N LYS A 137 -1.19 -9.81 16.45
CA LYS A 137 -1.98 -10.80 15.71
C LYS A 137 -3.42 -10.90 16.22
N SER A 138 -3.65 -10.60 17.50
CA SER A 138 -4.96 -10.68 18.11
C SER A 138 -5.90 -9.61 17.59
N SER A 139 -5.45 -8.37 17.55
CA SER A 139 -6.23 -7.25 17.01
C SER A 139 -6.55 -7.46 15.52
N ALA A 140 -5.57 -7.88 14.72
CA ALA A 140 -5.78 -8.18 13.31
C ALA A 140 -6.79 -9.32 13.09
N TYR A 141 -6.68 -10.42 13.84
CA TYR A 141 -7.63 -11.54 13.75
C TYR A 141 -9.03 -11.14 14.18
N ASN A 142 -9.17 -10.46 15.32
CA ASN A 142 -10.49 -10.09 15.86
C ASN A 142 -11.26 -9.15 14.93
N LYS A 143 -10.55 -8.30 14.19
CA LYS A 143 -11.15 -7.37 13.24
C LYS A 143 -11.57 -8.04 11.93
N ASN A 144 -10.72 -8.92 11.41
CA ASN A 144 -10.88 -9.54 10.09
C ASN A 144 -10.75 -11.08 10.15
N PRO A 145 -11.55 -11.79 10.99
CA PRO A 145 -11.38 -13.23 11.20
C PRO A 145 -11.59 -14.06 9.93
N GLN A 146 -12.37 -13.56 8.97
CA GLN A 146 -12.66 -14.24 7.71
C GLN A 146 -11.44 -14.34 6.77
N MET A 147 -10.40 -13.54 7.00
CA MET A 147 -9.18 -13.56 6.20
C MET A 147 -8.23 -14.70 6.56
N PHE A 148 -8.42 -15.31 7.72
CA PHE A 148 -7.46 -16.24 8.31
C PHE A 148 -8.11 -17.59 8.64
N LYS A 149 -7.40 -18.68 8.34
CA LYS A 149 -7.88 -20.04 8.67
C LYS A 149 -7.86 -20.34 10.16
N THR A 150 -7.03 -19.66 10.92
CA THR A 150 -6.87 -19.84 12.36
C THR A 150 -6.63 -18.52 13.06
N LYS A 151 -6.78 -18.50 14.41
CA LYS A 151 -6.42 -17.33 15.23
C LYS A 151 -4.95 -16.94 15.18
N ASN A 152 -4.08 -17.84 14.75
CA ASN A 152 -2.69 -17.51 14.48
C ASN A 152 -2.57 -16.93 13.08
N VAL A 153 -2.52 -15.61 12.98
CA VAL A 153 -2.41 -14.87 11.71
C VAL A 153 -1.16 -15.33 10.97
N GLY A 154 -1.37 -15.95 9.82
CA GLY A 154 -0.33 -16.38 8.89
C GLY A 154 -0.08 -15.36 7.80
N ASN A 155 0.75 -15.72 6.84
CA ASN A 155 1.16 -14.85 5.73
C ASN A 155 0.43 -15.17 4.40
N VAL A 156 -0.70 -15.85 4.45
CA VAL A 156 -1.65 -15.96 3.32
C VAL A 156 -2.96 -15.34 3.76
N TRP A 157 -3.34 -14.24 3.11
CA TRP A 157 -4.54 -13.47 3.43
C TRP A 157 -5.58 -13.67 2.35
N GLU A 158 -6.74 -14.22 2.73
CA GLU A 158 -7.85 -14.48 1.81
C GLU A 158 -8.78 -13.26 1.76
N ILE A 159 -8.47 -12.30 0.88
CA ILE A 159 -9.27 -11.08 0.73
C ILE A 159 -9.83 -11.05 -0.70
N PRO A 160 -11.17 -10.93 -0.87
CA PRO A 160 -11.75 -10.87 -2.20
C PRO A 160 -11.33 -9.59 -2.91
N PHE A 161 -11.12 -9.68 -4.21
CA PHE A 161 -10.95 -8.48 -5.02
C PHE A 161 -12.30 -7.77 -5.15
N ASN A 162 -12.39 -6.60 -4.55
CA ASN A 162 -13.61 -5.79 -4.63
C ASN A 162 -13.66 -5.00 -5.94
N SER A 163 -13.98 -5.68 -7.05
CA SER A 163 -14.30 -4.98 -8.30
C SER A 163 -15.62 -4.21 -8.15
N GLY A 164 -15.60 -3.08 -7.43
CA GLY A 164 -16.66 -2.08 -7.50
C GLY A 164 -17.96 -2.37 -6.75
N LYS A 165 -17.94 -3.03 -5.59
CA LYS A 165 -19.14 -3.17 -4.76
C LYS A 165 -19.51 -1.90 -3.97
N LYS A 166 -18.57 -1.02 -3.63
CA LYS A 166 -18.89 0.36 -3.28
C LYS A 166 -18.56 1.26 -4.49
N LYS A 167 -19.56 1.80 -5.13
CA LYS A 167 -19.37 2.95 -6.03
C LYS A 167 -18.80 4.06 -5.17
N ILE A 168 -17.55 4.42 -5.39
CA ILE A 168 -17.04 5.71 -4.91
C ILE A 168 -17.88 6.72 -5.72
N GLU A 169 -18.72 7.53 -5.05
CA GLU A 169 -19.48 8.56 -5.72
C GLU A 169 -18.51 9.46 -6.50
N GLY A 170 -18.82 9.71 -7.77
CA GLY A 170 -17.92 10.40 -8.70
C GLY A 170 -17.11 9.47 -9.61
N PHE A 171 -17.09 8.13 -9.39
CA PHE A 171 -16.52 7.15 -10.30
C PHE A 171 -17.61 6.30 -10.93
N GLY A 172 -18.04 6.63 -12.13
CA GLY A 172 -18.92 5.79 -12.95
C GLY A 172 -18.19 4.51 -13.41
N ARG A 173 -18.95 3.42 -13.67
CA ARG A 173 -18.44 2.18 -14.29
C ARG A 173 -17.65 2.41 -15.61
N LYS A 174 -17.88 3.55 -16.28
CA LYS A 174 -17.15 3.97 -17.48
C LYS A 174 -15.81 4.64 -17.13
N GLU A 175 -15.71 5.23 -15.94
CA GLU A 175 -14.50 5.90 -15.45
C GLU A 175 -13.56 4.95 -14.70
N THR A 176 -14.07 3.84 -14.13
CA THR A 176 -13.24 2.72 -13.62
C THR A 176 -12.60 1.89 -14.75
N LYS A 177 -13.07 2.02 -15.98
CA LYS A 177 -12.32 1.71 -17.21
C LYS A 177 -11.52 2.93 -17.68
N SER A 178 -11.36 3.93 -16.81
CA SER A 178 -10.49 5.05 -17.10
C SER A 178 -9.11 4.53 -17.45
N LYS A 179 -8.47 5.19 -18.37
CA LYS A 179 -7.06 5.02 -18.75
C LYS A 179 -6.10 4.90 -17.55
N TRP A 180 -6.57 5.15 -16.34
CA TRP A 180 -5.82 5.26 -15.10
C TRP A 180 -5.69 3.96 -14.30
N GLY A 181 -6.43 2.90 -14.64
CA GLY A 181 -6.23 1.55 -14.11
C GLY A 181 -6.11 1.39 -12.59
N HIS A 182 -6.61 2.33 -11.80
CA HIS A 182 -6.51 2.28 -10.36
C HIS A 182 -7.48 1.25 -9.78
N SER A 183 -6.98 0.06 -9.53
CA SER A 183 -7.60 -0.85 -8.59
C SER A 183 -6.92 -0.64 -7.24
N GLY A 184 -7.52 0.16 -6.39
CA GLY A 184 -7.11 0.22 -4.98
C GLY A 184 -7.28 -1.15 -4.34
N PHE A 185 -6.48 -1.45 -3.35
CA PHE A 185 -6.67 -2.63 -2.53
C PHE A 185 -7.94 -2.48 -1.65
N PRO A 186 -8.57 -3.60 -1.23
CA PRO A 186 -9.70 -3.56 -0.30
C PRO A 186 -9.28 -3.05 1.09
N GLU A 187 -10.21 -2.46 1.83
CA GLU A 187 -9.95 -1.83 3.14
C GLU A 187 -9.33 -2.81 4.16
N GLU A 188 -9.70 -4.08 4.09
CA GLU A 188 -9.19 -5.13 4.98
C GLU A 188 -7.67 -5.31 4.89
N LEU A 189 -7.07 -5.02 3.73
CA LEU A 189 -5.62 -5.17 3.53
C LEU A 189 -4.82 -4.14 4.35
N PRO A 190 -4.99 -2.81 4.14
CA PRO A 190 -4.27 -1.82 4.95
C PRO A 190 -4.69 -1.86 6.41
N GLU A 191 -5.95 -2.15 6.73
CA GLU A 191 -6.42 -2.31 8.10
C GLU A 191 -5.63 -3.40 8.83
N THR A 192 -5.44 -4.55 8.20
CA THR A 192 -4.65 -5.65 8.79
C THR A 192 -3.20 -5.27 9.00
N CYS A 193 -2.56 -4.61 8.01
CA CYS A 193 -1.18 -4.12 8.14
C CYS A 193 -1.04 -3.15 9.32
N ILE A 194 -1.97 -2.20 9.45
CA ILE A 194 -2.01 -1.19 10.50
C ILE A 194 -2.17 -1.86 11.87
N LEU A 195 -3.15 -2.73 12.03
CA LEU A 195 -3.45 -3.41 13.30
C LEU A 195 -2.31 -4.31 13.76
N LEU A 196 -1.64 -4.99 12.83
CA LEU A 196 -0.49 -5.85 13.15
C LEU A 196 0.69 -5.08 13.73
N SER A 197 0.92 -3.84 13.30
CA SER A 197 2.19 -3.15 13.53
C SER A 197 2.10 -1.81 14.23
N THR A 198 0.90 -1.39 14.67
CA THR A 198 0.69 -0.10 15.35
C THR A 198 -0.26 -0.22 16.53
N LYS A 199 -0.23 0.81 17.37
CA LYS A 199 -1.17 1.05 18.47
C LYS A 199 -2.02 2.29 18.18
N GLU A 200 -3.09 2.49 18.94
CA GLU A 200 -3.88 3.74 18.88
C GLU A 200 -2.98 4.95 19.15
N GLY A 201 -3.18 5.99 18.36
CA GLY A 201 -2.39 7.22 18.41
C GLY A 201 -1.09 7.18 17.61
N ASP A 202 -0.63 6.03 17.14
CA ASP A 202 0.52 5.91 16.22
C ASP A 202 0.25 6.60 14.88
N VAL A 203 1.31 6.98 14.16
CA VAL A 203 1.24 7.69 12.88
C VAL A 203 1.41 6.72 11.71
N VAL A 204 0.41 6.65 10.86
CA VAL A 204 0.42 5.89 9.60
C VAL A 204 0.61 6.85 8.43
N LEU A 205 1.47 6.49 7.48
CA LEU A 205 1.71 7.23 6.24
C LEU A 205 1.34 6.39 5.02
N ASP A 206 0.70 7.03 4.04
CA ASP A 206 0.61 6.54 2.66
C ASP A 206 0.99 7.67 1.70
N MET A 207 2.17 7.55 1.06
CA MET A 207 2.68 8.58 0.15
C MET A 207 2.19 8.42 -1.29
N PHE A 208 1.38 7.39 -1.57
CA PHE A 208 0.66 7.16 -2.83
C PHE A 208 -0.80 6.87 -2.53
N MET A 209 -1.44 7.78 -1.78
CA MET A 209 -2.69 7.50 -1.07
C MET A 209 -3.88 7.21 -2.01
N GLY A 210 -3.82 7.62 -3.28
CA GLY A 210 -4.88 7.39 -4.25
C GLY A 210 -6.23 7.89 -3.74
N SER A 211 -7.21 6.99 -3.67
CA SER A 211 -8.55 7.29 -3.14
C SER A 211 -8.66 7.24 -1.61
N GLY A 212 -7.55 7.10 -0.87
CA GLY A 212 -7.52 7.23 0.59
C GLY A 212 -7.88 5.99 1.39
N THR A 213 -7.82 4.79 0.83
CA THR A 213 -8.22 3.55 1.53
C THR A 213 -7.39 3.30 2.80
N THR A 214 -6.07 3.53 2.75
CA THR A 214 -5.20 3.45 3.93
C THR A 214 -5.61 4.45 5.00
N GLY A 215 -5.94 5.69 4.60
CA GLY A 215 -6.35 6.75 5.52
C GLY A 215 -7.66 6.43 6.24
N VAL A 216 -8.67 5.95 5.51
CA VAL A 216 -9.94 5.49 6.10
C VAL A 216 -9.68 4.40 7.13
N SER A 217 -8.86 3.39 6.79
CA SER A 217 -8.50 2.31 7.70
C SER A 217 -7.76 2.81 8.95
N ALA A 218 -6.83 3.75 8.80
CA ALA A 218 -6.08 4.32 9.90
C ALA A 218 -7.00 5.09 10.88
N VAL A 219 -7.82 5.99 10.35
CA VAL A 219 -8.72 6.83 11.16
C VAL A 219 -9.77 6.02 11.89
N ARG A 220 -10.40 5.03 11.22
CA ARG A 220 -11.38 4.12 11.84
C ARG A 220 -10.81 3.30 12.99
N ASN A 221 -9.50 3.09 13.01
CA ASN A 221 -8.81 2.36 14.06
C ASN A 221 -8.04 3.28 15.03
N ASN A 222 -8.39 4.56 15.13
CA ASN A 222 -7.81 5.55 16.05
C ASN A 222 -6.30 5.81 15.84
N ARG A 223 -5.79 5.66 14.61
CA ARG A 223 -4.42 6.05 14.25
C ARG A 223 -4.43 7.47 13.68
N ASN A 224 -3.32 8.17 13.87
CA ASN A 224 -3.05 9.38 13.13
C ASN A 224 -2.68 9.00 11.69
N PHE A 225 -3.04 9.86 10.72
CA PHE A 225 -2.77 9.58 9.32
C PHE A 225 -2.14 10.77 8.62
N ILE A 226 -1.11 10.50 7.83
CA ILE A 226 -0.53 11.42 6.84
C ILE A 226 -0.74 10.78 5.48
N GLY A 227 -1.37 11.52 4.56
CA GLY A 227 -1.62 11.05 3.19
C GLY A 227 -1.05 12.02 2.17
N ILE A 228 -0.36 11.51 1.14
CA ILE A 228 0.18 12.31 0.05
C ILE A 228 -0.40 11.79 -1.27
N GLU A 229 -0.89 12.69 -2.11
CA GLU A 229 -1.41 12.37 -3.43
C GLU A 229 -1.03 13.47 -4.43
N LEU A 230 -0.55 13.08 -5.59
CA LEU A 230 -0.14 13.99 -6.65
C LEU A 230 -1.32 14.53 -7.44
N ASP A 231 -2.28 13.64 -7.76
CA ASP A 231 -3.45 13.98 -8.58
C ASP A 231 -4.51 14.69 -7.74
N GLU A 232 -4.88 15.91 -8.13
CA GLU A 232 -5.85 16.75 -7.41
C GLU A 232 -7.22 16.08 -7.25
N LYS A 233 -7.68 15.38 -8.29
CA LYS A 233 -8.99 14.70 -8.27
C LYS A 233 -8.99 13.54 -7.25
N TYR A 234 -7.92 12.73 -7.24
CA TYR A 234 -7.78 11.66 -6.26
C TYR A 234 -7.59 12.21 -4.85
N PHE A 235 -6.86 13.30 -4.71
CA PHE A 235 -6.68 13.99 -3.44
C PHE A 235 -8.02 14.42 -2.83
N GLU A 236 -8.88 15.09 -3.59
CA GLU A 236 -10.20 15.53 -3.10
C GLU A 236 -11.11 14.33 -2.75
N ILE A 237 -11.07 13.26 -3.53
CA ILE A 237 -11.80 12.02 -3.21
C ILE A 237 -11.30 11.41 -1.90
N ALA A 238 -9.99 11.28 -1.74
CA ALA A 238 -9.39 10.74 -0.52
C ALA A 238 -9.75 11.59 0.70
N LYS A 239 -9.66 12.90 0.58
CA LYS A 239 -10.01 13.85 1.63
C LYS A 239 -11.45 13.65 2.10
N ASN A 240 -12.41 13.66 1.17
CA ASN A 240 -13.82 13.48 1.50
C ASN A 240 -14.06 12.11 2.20
N ARG A 241 -13.46 11.03 1.70
CA ARG A 241 -13.62 9.69 2.29
C ARG A 241 -13.01 9.58 3.68
N ILE A 242 -11.83 10.13 3.88
CA ILE A 242 -11.11 10.04 5.16
C ILE A 242 -11.80 10.90 6.21
N GLU A 243 -12.26 12.10 5.86
CA GLU A 243 -12.96 13.01 6.77
C GLU A 243 -14.37 12.52 7.13
N SER A 244 -15.08 11.83 6.21
CA SER A 244 -16.37 11.20 6.50
C SER A 244 -16.23 9.83 7.20
N GLY A 245 -15.07 9.23 7.14
CA GLY A 245 -14.84 7.88 7.64
C GLY A 245 -15.49 6.78 6.76
N GLU A 246 -15.67 7.04 5.43
CA GLU A 246 -16.34 6.12 4.49
C GLU A 246 -15.38 5.41 3.51
#